data_5a4ffc574649b8ba27e8d29379150517
#
_entry.id   5a4ffc574649b8ba27e8d29379150517
#
_cell.length_a   1.000
_cell.length_b   1.000
_cell.length_c   1.000
_cell.angle_alpha   90.00
_cell.angle_beta   90.00
_cell.angle_gamma   90.00
#
_symmetry.space_group_name_H-M   'P 1'
#
loop_
_entity.id
_entity.type
_entity.pdbx_description
1 polymer ?
#
loop_
_entity_poly.entity_id
_entity_poly.type
_entity_poly.pdbx_seq_one_letter_code
_entity_poly.pdbx_strand_id
1 'polypeptide(L)'
;ASKTMLVAQREYLENVRTKTFWLGILAVPVLILISIGAGWVLNKLKEVKTYAVVDYSEPSIGRRVEMTARQGDLRAFQKAMSSAGKAFAEVPDGDITENADTEKLYKAWLEMPATDMQAMTEASKGFSTAKKYELMRLSELELDHLEPEEQEKALVQLVKDEELFAFFTLGKAPKENLDGFDYISNNLTDNDLRDWYANAATRVVQSLRIRDAKIPRNVAQRLQEKVQFREKRIDESGDTTDVKVSEKANKYAPVAFVYLLWIAVFSIAQMLLTNTVEEKSIRIMEVLLSSVSPNELMSGKIWGIAATGLTMVLSWVGFALLGVWLAPMVIGGFDFP
;
A
#
# COMPACT_ATOMS: atom_id res chain seq x y z
N ALA A 1 -47.80 24.92 -13.97
CA ALA A 1 -46.88 24.39 -12.95
C ALA A 1 -47.41 24.84 -11.56
N SER A 2 -47.38 23.94 -10.58
CA SER A 2 -47.74 24.34 -9.20
C SER A 2 -46.73 25.38 -8.69
N LYS A 3 -47.15 26.30 -7.86
CA LYS A 3 -46.26 27.32 -7.29
C LYS A 3 -45.08 26.69 -6.56
N THR A 4 -45.30 25.56 -5.89
CA THR A 4 -44.26 24.73 -5.25
C THR A 4 -43.18 24.30 -6.25
N MET A 5 -43.57 23.88 -7.47
CA MET A 5 -42.60 23.43 -8.51
C MET A 5 -41.76 24.60 -9.03
N LEU A 6 -42.33 25.77 -9.18
CA LEU A 6 -41.60 26.98 -9.57
C LEU A 6 -40.58 27.40 -8.52
N VAL A 7 -40.95 27.31 -7.25
CA VAL A 7 -40.05 27.55 -6.12
C VAL A 7 -38.91 26.52 -6.10
N ALA A 8 -39.23 25.23 -6.28
CA ALA A 8 -38.24 24.16 -6.31
C ALA A 8 -37.25 24.34 -7.48
N GLN A 9 -37.74 24.68 -8.67
CA GLN A 9 -36.91 24.94 -9.83
C GLN A 9 -35.98 26.14 -9.62
N ARG A 10 -36.49 27.20 -9.03
CA ARG A 10 -35.66 28.38 -8.72
C ARG A 10 -34.57 28.00 -7.72
N GLU A 11 -34.91 27.35 -6.63
CA GLU A 11 -33.99 26.94 -5.59
C GLU A 11 -32.87 26.01 -6.14
N TYR A 12 -33.26 25.03 -6.97
CA TYR A 12 -32.34 24.15 -7.65
C TYR A 12 -31.34 24.94 -8.53
N LEU A 13 -31.83 25.85 -9.36
CA LEU A 13 -31.00 26.66 -10.25
C LEU A 13 -30.07 27.62 -9.48
N GLU A 14 -30.56 28.22 -8.41
CA GLU A 14 -29.75 29.06 -7.52
C GLU A 14 -28.61 28.24 -6.91
N ASN A 15 -28.90 27.05 -6.39
CA ASN A 15 -27.90 26.15 -5.79
C ASN A 15 -26.85 25.68 -6.81
N VAL A 16 -27.28 25.20 -7.98
CA VAL A 16 -26.35 24.70 -9.02
C VAL A 16 -25.44 25.81 -9.57
N ARG A 17 -25.83 27.07 -9.47
CA ARG A 17 -25.02 28.22 -9.88
C ARG A 17 -23.97 28.63 -8.83
N THR A 18 -24.05 28.12 -7.60
CA THR A 18 -23.11 28.46 -6.55
C THR A 18 -21.74 27.77 -6.76
N LYS A 19 -20.68 28.46 -6.36
CA LYS A 19 -19.34 27.89 -6.36
C LYS A 19 -19.24 26.69 -5.39
N THR A 20 -19.96 26.74 -4.29
CA THR A 20 -20.02 25.69 -3.26
C THR A 20 -20.55 24.38 -3.82
N PHE A 21 -21.55 24.40 -4.71
CA PHE A 21 -22.07 23.23 -5.39
C PHE A 21 -21.00 22.53 -6.23
N TRP A 22 -20.29 23.28 -7.06
CA TRP A 22 -19.23 22.74 -7.93
C TRP A 22 -18.03 22.26 -7.14
N LEU A 23 -17.66 22.96 -6.06
CA LEU A 23 -16.65 22.50 -5.14
C LEU A 23 -17.06 21.17 -4.47
N GLY A 24 -18.33 21.03 -4.08
CA GLY A 24 -18.84 19.77 -3.53
C GLY A 24 -18.78 18.61 -4.53
N ILE A 25 -19.17 18.84 -5.79
CA ILE A 25 -19.08 17.80 -6.84
C ILE A 25 -17.64 17.39 -7.09
N LEU A 26 -16.72 18.35 -7.18
CA LEU A 26 -15.31 18.08 -7.49
C LEU A 26 -14.50 17.56 -6.30
N ALA A 27 -14.96 17.80 -5.07
CA ALA A 27 -14.23 17.41 -3.87
C ALA A 27 -13.91 15.92 -3.82
N VAL A 28 -14.90 15.06 -4.12
CA VAL A 28 -14.70 13.59 -4.08
C VAL A 28 -13.72 13.11 -5.15
N PRO A 29 -13.86 13.44 -6.44
CA PRO A 29 -12.88 13.08 -7.46
C PRO A 29 -11.47 13.61 -7.15
N VAL A 30 -11.36 14.85 -6.69
CA VAL A 30 -10.07 15.47 -6.35
C VAL A 30 -9.42 14.76 -5.17
N LEU A 31 -10.18 14.42 -4.10
CA LEU A 31 -9.66 13.64 -2.98
C LEU A 31 -9.18 12.26 -3.40
N ILE A 32 -9.89 11.59 -4.30
CA ILE A 32 -9.46 10.30 -4.86
C ILE A 32 -8.15 10.47 -5.64
N LEU A 33 -8.05 11.48 -6.50
CA LEU A 33 -6.83 11.75 -7.26
C LEU A 33 -5.65 12.12 -6.36
N ILE A 34 -5.89 12.93 -5.32
CA ILE A 34 -4.87 13.27 -4.31
C ILE A 34 -4.43 12.01 -3.57
N SER A 35 -5.36 11.13 -3.16
CA SER A 35 -5.05 9.89 -2.44
C SER A 35 -4.18 8.95 -3.29
N ILE A 36 -4.51 8.79 -4.57
CA ILE A 36 -3.72 8.00 -5.53
C ILE A 36 -2.36 8.65 -5.76
N GLY A 37 -2.35 9.96 -6.02
CA GLY A 37 -1.12 10.73 -6.26
C GLY A 37 -0.21 10.78 -5.03
N ALA A 38 -0.77 10.98 -3.85
CA ALA A 38 -0.02 10.97 -2.59
C ALA A 38 0.60 9.59 -2.34
N GLY A 39 -0.15 8.51 -2.57
CA GLY A 39 0.39 7.15 -2.48
C GLY A 39 1.58 6.92 -3.41
N TRP A 40 1.50 7.41 -4.64
CA TRP A 40 2.59 7.31 -5.62
C TRP A 40 3.79 8.18 -5.22
N VAL A 41 3.56 9.44 -4.80
CA VAL A 41 4.61 10.36 -4.34
C VAL A 41 5.28 9.84 -3.07
N LEU A 42 4.51 9.41 -2.07
CA LEU A 42 5.04 8.86 -0.82
C LEU A 42 5.85 7.57 -1.08
N ASN A 43 5.43 6.74 -2.03
CA ASN A 43 6.19 5.55 -2.38
C ASN A 43 7.52 5.89 -3.10
N LYS A 44 7.54 6.97 -3.87
CA LYS A 44 8.74 7.47 -4.55
C LYS A 44 9.70 8.24 -3.61
N LEU A 45 9.15 8.84 -2.54
CA LEU A 45 9.90 9.56 -1.50
C LEU A 45 10.32 8.67 -0.33
N LYS A 46 9.95 7.36 -0.34
CA LYS A 46 10.44 6.43 0.68
C LYS A 46 11.95 6.35 0.56
N GLU A 47 12.64 6.91 1.53
CA GLU A 47 14.08 6.76 1.68
C GLU A 47 14.43 5.29 1.81
N VAL A 48 15.52 4.89 1.17
CA VAL A 48 16.07 3.54 1.30
C VAL A 48 16.56 3.41 2.75
N LYS A 49 15.95 2.48 3.50
CA LYS A 49 16.36 2.27 4.88
C LYS A 49 17.66 1.48 4.92
N THR A 50 18.67 2.09 5.51
CA THR A 50 19.98 1.46 5.72
C THR A 50 19.95 0.59 6.98
N TYR A 51 20.58 -0.57 6.93
CA TYR A 51 20.73 -1.43 8.10
C TYR A 51 22.07 -2.15 8.10
N ALA A 52 22.52 -2.57 9.29
CA ALA A 52 23.70 -3.37 9.49
C ALA A 52 23.37 -4.70 10.21
N VAL A 53 24.29 -5.64 10.21
CA VAL A 53 24.12 -6.93 10.85
C VAL A 53 25.38 -7.29 11.62
N VAL A 54 25.25 -7.63 12.90
CA VAL A 54 26.28 -8.24 13.72
C VAL A 54 25.97 -9.74 13.84
N ASP A 55 26.86 -10.56 13.33
CA ASP A 55 26.65 -12.02 13.28
C ASP A 55 27.51 -12.73 14.35
N TYR A 56 26.85 -13.12 15.44
CA TYR A 56 27.48 -13.93 16.50
C TYR A 56 27.38 -15.43 16.24
N SER A 57 26.73 -15.86 15.15
CA SER A 57 26.41 -17.26 14.94
C SER A 57 27.62 -18.13 14.53
N GLU A 58 27.63 -19.34 15.04
CA GLU A 58 28.60 -20.37 14.69
C GLU A 58 27.90 -21.61 14.10
N PRO A 59 28.11 -21.93 12.81
CA PRO A 59 28.82 -21.16 11.78
C PRO A 59 28.01 -19.91 11.36
N SER A 60 28.71 -18.88 10.88
CA SER A 60 28.10 -17.63 10.42
C SER A 60 26.96 -17.86 9.43
N ILE A 61 25.78 -17.22 9.72
CA ILE A 61 24.59 -17.31 8.89
C ILE A 61 24.20 -15.99 8.22
N GLY A 62 24.85 -14.87 8.58
CA GLY A 62 24.48 -13.53 8.13
C GLY A 62 24.37 -13.42 6.62
N ARG A 63 25.38 -13.92 5.89
CA ARG A 63 25.35 -13.93 4.41
C ARG A 63 24.18 -14.74 3.85
N ARG A 64 23.84 -15.87 4.47
CA ARG A 64 22.73 -16.72 4.05
C ARG A 64 21.39 -16.05 4.28
N VAL A 65 21.25 -15.35 5.42
CA VAL A 65 20.05 -14.57 5.75
C VAL A 65 19.89 -13.44 4.74
N GLU A 66 20.97 -12.72 4.42
CA GLU A 66 20.96 -11.63 3.46
C GLU A 66 20.52 -12.10 2.06
N MET A 67 21.13 -13.16 1.54
CA MET A 67 20.73 -13.72 0.24
C MET A 67 19.27 -14.16 0.23
N THR A 68 18.81 -14.80 1.31
CA THR A 68 17.42 -15.26 1.45
C THR A 68 16.45 -14.10 1.57
N ALA A 69 16.83 -13.02 2.24
CA ALA A 69 16.04 -11.80 2.34
C ALA A 69 15.84 -11.14 0.96
N ARG A 70 16.88 -11.18 0.14
CA ARG A 70 16.91 -10.60 -1.21
C ARG A 70 16.38 -11.52 -2.31
N GLN A 71 15.89 -12.69 -1.96
CA GLN A 71 15.41 -13.67 -2.97
C GLN A 71 14.33 -13.09 -3.90
N GLY A 72 13.43 -12.24 -3.36
CA GLY A 72 12.42 -11.54 -4.16
C GLY A 72 13.04 -10.55 -5.14
N ASP A 73 14.00 -9.76 -4.68
CA ASP A 73 14.73 -8.77 -5.49
C ASP A 73 15.54 -9.47 -6.60
N LEU A 74 16.18 -10.60 -6.25
CA LEU A 74 16.95 -11.41 -7.21
C LEU A 74 16.07 -12.02 -8.30
N ARG A 75 14.86 -12.47 -7.97
CA ARG A 75 13.89 -12.96 -8.97
C ARG A 75 13.42 -11.84 -9.90
N ALA A 76 13.12 -10.67 -9.34
CA ALA A 76 12.74 -9.50 -10.12
C ALA A 76 13.89 -9.10 -11.07
N PHE A 77 15.11 -9.07 -10.56
CA PHE A 77 16.31 -8.78 -11.33
C PHE A 77 16.56 -9.81 -12.44
N GLN A 78 16.48 -11.09 -12.13
CA GLN A 78 16.60 -12.18 -13.11
C GLN A 78 15.59 -12.03 -14.24
N LYS A 79 14.31 -11.76 -13.90
CA LYS A 79 13.27 -11.59 -14.90
C LYS A 79 13.52 -10.37 -15.80
N ALA A 80 14.00 -9.26 -15.22
CA ALA A 80 14.38 -8.08 -15.98
C ALA A 80 15.57 -8.34 -16.91
N MET A 81 16.60 -9.05 -16.44
CA MET A 81 17.75 -9.44 -17.24
C MET A 81 17.39 -10.41 -18.37
N SER A 82 16.49 -11.35 -18.11
CA SER A 82 16.00 -12.29 -19.13
C SER A 82 15.25 -11.56 -20.24
N SER A 83 14.46 -10.55 -19.90
CA SER A 83 13.77 -9.70 -20.90
C SER A 83 14.73 -8.83 -21.71
N ALA A 84 15.93 -8.52 -21.18
CA ALA A 84 17.00 -7.83 -21.86
C ALA A 84 17.94 -8.78 -22.66
N GLY A 85 17.59 -10.06 -22.80
CA GLY A 85 18.34 -11.05 -23.57
C GLY A 85 19.56 -11.65 -22.86
N LYS A 86 19.73 -11.41 -21.55
CA LYS A 86 20.76 -12.02 -20.72
C LYS A 86 20.17 -13.18 -19.93
N ALA A 87 20.63 -14.41 -20.24
CA ALA A 87 20.15 -15.61 -19.56
C ALA A 87 20.88 -15.80 -18.21
N PHE A 88 20.10 -15.83 -17.12
CA PHE A 88 20.54 -16.32 -15.83
C PHE A 88 19.71 -17.52 -15.42
N ALA A 89 20.27 -18.41 -14.64
CA ALA A 89 19.54 -19.55 -14.09
C ALA A 89 18.37 -19.07 -13.21
N GLU A 90 17.30 -19.84 -13.17
CA GLU A 90 16.13 -19.52 -12.38
C GLU A 90 16.46 -19.55 -10.88
N VAL A 91 16.02 -18.53 -10.15
CA VAL A 91 16.19 -18.45 -8.70
C VAL A 91 15.22 -19.44 -8.05
N PRO A 92 15.72 -20.53 -7.43
CA PRO A 92 14.86 -21.58 -6.91
C PRO A 92 13.99 -21.11 -5.73
N ASP A 93 12.91 -21.86 -5.49
CA ASP A 93 12.17 -21.77 -4.25
C ASP A 93 12.92 -22.51 -3.13
N GLY A 94 13.06 -21.87 -1.96
CA GLY A 94 13.75 -22.47 -0.81
C GLY A 94 15.13 -21.88 -0.54
N ASP A 95 16.05 -22.73 -0.07
CA ASP A 95 17.43 -22.30 0.28
C ASP A 95 18.25 -22.05 -0.99
N ILE A 96 18.53 -20.77 -1.26
CA ILE A 96 19.27 -20.33 -2.46
C ILE A 96 20.79 -20.27 -2.26
N THR A 97 21.25 -20.46 -1.04
CA THR A 97 22.64 -20.20 -0.62
C THR A 97 23.65 -21.24 -1.10
N GLU A 98 23.19 -22.39 -1.59
CA GLU A 98 24.04 -23.46 -2.11
C GLU A 98 24.11 -23.48 -3.64
N ASN A 99 23.42 -22.57 -4.33
CA ASN A 99 23.38 -22.51 -5.77
C ASN A 99 24.41 -21.50 -6.29
N ALA A 100 25.48 -21.99 -6.94
CA ALA A 100 26.53 -21.15 -7.51
C ALA A 100 26.04 -20.13 -8.54
N ASP A 101 24.97 -20.44 -9.28
CA ASP A 101 24.38 -19.52 -10.26
C ASP A 101 23.60 -18.40 -9.58
N THR A 102 22.93 -18.69 -8.46
CA THR A 102 22.28 -17.66 -7.63
C THR A 102 23.32 -16.74 -7.00
N GLU A 103 24.47 -17.26 -6.61
CA GLU A 103 25.58 -16.44 -6.10
C GLU A 103 26.15 -15.49 -7.17
N LYS A 104 26.30 -15.97 -8.41
CA LYS A 104 26.69 -15.12 -9.54
C LYS A 104 25.67 -14.02 -9.81
N LEU A 105 24.39 -14.37 -9.77
CA LEU A 105 23.29 -13.41 -9.94
C LEU A 105 23.30 -12.36 -8.82
N TYR A 106 23.51 -12.78 -7.57
CA TYR A 106 23.60 -11.88 -6.42
C TYR A 106 24.77 -10.90 -6.54
N LYS A 107 25.94 -11.37 -6.95
CA LYS A 107 27.10 -10.50 -7.23
C LYS A 107 26.80 -9.50 -8.34
N ALA A 108 26.24 -9.96 -9.46
CA ALA A 108 25.85 -9.08 -10.56
C ALA A 108 24.83 -8.02 -10.16
N TRP A 109 23.90 -8.38 -9.28
CA TRP A 109 22.92 -7.45 -8.72
C TRP A 109 23.54 -6.40 -7.78
N LEU A 110 24.53 -6.80 -6.95
CA LEU A 110 25.24 -5.89 -6.07
C LEU A 110 26.12 -4.88 -6.83
N GLU A 111 26.76 -5.34 -7.90
CA GLU A 111 27.71 -4.54 -8.69
C GLU A 111 27.01 -3.64 -9.72
N MET A 112 25.69 -3.81 -9.93
CA MET A 112 24.95 -3.02 -10.91
C MET A 112 24.80 -1.56 -10.46
N PRO A 113 25.20 -0.59 -11.29
CA PRO A 113 25.01 0.84 -11.00
C PRO A 113 23.53 1.20 -10.81
N ALA A 114 23.23 2.12 -9.90
CA ALA A 114 21.88 2.57 -9.61
C ALA A 114 21.14 3.14 -10.84
N THR A 115 21.89 3.78 -11.75
CA THR A 115 21.39 4.29 -13.04
C THR A 115 20.86 3.19 -13.94
N ASP A 116 21.59 2.07 -14.03
CA ASP A 116 21.21 0.95 -14.87
C ASP A 116 20.02 0.19 -14.26
N MET A 117 19.98 0.09 -12.93
CA MET A 117 18.87 -0.49 -12.19
C MET A 117 17.59 0.32 -12.37
N GLN A 118 17.67 1.66 -12.39
CA GLN A 118 16.55 2.55 -12.69
C GLN A 118 16.04 2.36 -14.12
N ALA A 119 16.93 2.35 -15.10
CA ALA A 119 16.59 2.12 -16.51
C ALA A 119 15.91 0.76 -16.72
N MET A 120 16.36 -0.27 -16.02
CA MET A 120 15.73 -1.60 -16.06
C MET A 120 14.34 -1.61 -15.42
N THR A 121 14.14 -0.87 -14.34
CA THR A 121 12.80 -0.72 -13.68
C THR A 121 11.81 -0.06 -14.62
N GLU A 122 12.23 0.98 -15.34
CA GLU A 122 11.40 1.68 -16.32
C GLU A 122 11.08 0.79 -17.53
N ALA A 123 12.06 -0.01 -18.00
CA ALA A 123 11.87 -0.90 -19.14
C ALA A 123 11.02 -2.13 -18.82
N SER A 124 10.96 -2.57 -17.57
CA SER A 124 10.35 -3.85 -17.14
C SER A 124 8.87 -3.74 -16.77
N LYS A 125 8.16 -2.65 -17.11
CA LYS A 125 6.71 -2.45 -16.92
C LYS A 125 6.14 -3.18 -15.69
N GLY A 126 6.45 -2.69 -14.48
CA GLY A 126 5.83 -3.17 -13.25
C GLY A 126 6.73 -3.94 -12.28
N PHE A 127 8.00 -4.19 -12.60
CA PHE A 127 8.96 -4.74 -11.65
C PHE A 127 9.79 -3.60 -11.04
N SER A 128 9.57 -3.32 -9.74
CA SER A 128 10.45 -2.42 -9.01
C SER A 128 11.75 -3.19 -8.67
N THR A 129 12.85 -2.81 -9.29
CA THR A 129 14.19 -3.26 -8.92
C THR A 129 14.82 -2.34 -7.87
N ALA A 130 14.10 -1.30 -7.44
CA ALA A 130 14.56 -0.37 -6.43
C ALA A 130 14.80 -1.09 -5.10
N LYS A 131 15.99 -0.90 -4.54
CA LYS A 131 16.34 -1.43 -3.23
C LYS A 131 15.47 -0.74 -2.17
N LYS A 132 14.58 -1.48 -1.52
CA LYS A 132 13.77 -0.98 -0.39
C LYS A 132 14.61 -0.84 0.88
N TYR A 133 15.59 -1.73 1.03
CA TYR A 133 16.51 -1.80 2.16
C TYR A 133 17.94 -1.91 1.66
N GLU A 134 18.88 -1.26 2.30
CA GLU A 134 20.30 -1.30 1.93
C GLU A 134 21.14 -1.77 3.12
N LEU A 135 21.92 -2.84 2.89
CA LEU A 135 22.85 -3.34 3.88
C LEU A 135 24.12 -2.50 3.82
N MET A 136 24.43 -1.84 4.92
CA MET A 136 25.74 -1.24 5.16
C MET A 136 26.63 -2.31 5.78
N ARG A 137 27.69 -2.67 5.05
CA ARG A 137 28.62 -3.68 5.55
C ARG A 137 29.48 -3.12 6.64
N LEU A 138 29.86 -3.95 7.62
CA LEU A 138 30.75 -3.53 8.68
C LEU A 138 32.10 -2.99 8.17
N SER A 139 32.57 -3.51 7.01
CA SER A 139 33.75 -3.01 6.33
C SER A 139 33.57 -1.59 5.74
N GLU A 140 32.37 -1.23 5.31
CA GLU A 140 32.03 0.11 4.82
C GLU A 140 31.93 1.12 5.97
N LEU A 141 31.64 0.63 7.16
CA LEU A 141 31.57 1.39 8.41
C LEU A 141 32.92 1.38 9.18
N GLU A 142 33.96 0.76 8.62
CA GLU A 142 35.27 0.58 9.24
C GLU A 142 35.20 -0.17 10.61
N LEU A 143 34.19 -1.04 10.80
CA LEU A 143 33.93 -1.78 12.03
C LEU A 143 34.31 -3.28 11.96
N ASP A 144 34.73 -3.78 10.81
CA ASP A 144 35.04 -5.19 10.56
C ASP A 144 36.26 -5.71 11.36
N HIS A 145 37.11 -4.81 11.82
CA HIS A 145 38.28 -5.14 12.64
C HIS A 145 37.98 -5.24 14.13
N LEU A 146 36.76 -4.86 14.56
CA LEU A 146 36.34 -4.87 15.96
C LEU A 146 35.68 -6.21 16.33
N GLU A 147 35.76 -6.57 17.62
CA GLU A 147 34.99 -7.69 18.12
C GLU A 147 33.46 -7.42 18.06
N PRO A 148 32.61 -8.44 17.91
CA PRO A 148 31.17 -8.24 17.72
C PRO A 148 30.49 -7.38 18.80
N GLU A 149 30.94 -7.44 20.05
CA GLU A 149 30.40 -6.62 21.15
C GLU A 149 30.76 -5.13 21.01
N GLU A 150 31.91 -4.83 20.42
CA GLU A 150 32.36 -3.47 20.13
C GLU A 150 31.66 -2.93 18.88
N GLN A 151 31.47 -3.79 17.87
CA GLN A 151 30.65 -3.47 16.69
C GLN A 151 29.24 -3.04 17.09
N GLU A 152 28.59 -3.80 17.99
CA GLU A 152 27.26 -3.50 18.47
C GLU A 152 27.19 -2.12 19.15
N LYS A 153 28.17 -1.78 20.02
CA LYS A 153 28.24 -0.47 20.68
C LYS A 153 28.40 0.69 19.68
N ALA A 154 29.24 0.49 18.67
CA ALA A 154 29.43 1.48 17.60
C ALA A 154 28.16 1.66 16.77
N LEU A 155 27.48 0.57 16.41
CA LEU A 155 26.22 0.62 15.68
C LEU A 155 25.07 1.28 16.46
N VAL A 156 25.02 1.10 17.79
CA VAL A 156 24.08 1.83 18.65
C VAL A 156 24.27 3.33 18.53
N GLN A 157 25.52 3.80 18.43
CA GLN A 157 25.80 5.22 18.26
C GLN A 157 25.33 5.72 16.87
N LEU A 158 25.63 4.98 15.79
CA LEU A 158 25.19 5.33 14.44
C LEU A 158 23.65 5.39 14.31
N VAL A 159 22.93 4.49 15.01
CA VAL A 159 21.46 4.54 15.05
C VAL A 159 20.97 5.76 15.83
N LYS A 160 21.65 6.16 16.93
CA LYS A 160 21.29 7.38 17.67
C LYS A 160 21.54 8.65 16.87
N ASP A 161 22.59 8.66 16.08
CA ASP A 161 22.98 9.80 15.24
C ASP A 161 22.21 9.84 13.91
N GLU A 162 21.24 8.91 13.72
CA GLU A 162 20.40 8.78 12.53
C GLU A 162 21.18 8.47 11.22
N GLU A 163 22.43 8.07 11.30
CA GLU A 163 23.25 7.64 10.16
C GLU A 163 22.88 6.23 9.70
N LEU A 164 22.33 5.40 10.60
CA LEU A 164 21.81 4.07 10.34
C LEU A 164 20.37 3.96 10.84
N PHE A 165 19.48 3.42 10.01
CA PHE A 165 18.08 3.25 10.41
C PHE A 165 17.90 2.19 11.50
N ALA A 166 18.62 1.06 11.39
CA ALA A 166 18.55 -0.04 12.34
C ALA A 166 19.73 -1.01 12.18
N PHE A 167 19.93 -1.87 13.18
CA PHE A 167 20.78 -3.04 12.99
C PHE A 167 20.17 -4.29 13.64
N PHE A 168 20.66 -5.44 13.18
CA PHE A 168 20.27 -6.76 13.66
C PHE A 168 21.43 -7.45 14.32
N THR A 169 21.16 -8.22 15.37
CA THR A 169 22.10 -9.21 15.90
C THR A 169 21.61 -10.61 15.56
N LEU A 170 22.52 -11.52 15.23
CA LEU A 170 22.21 -12.92 14.99
C LEU A 170 22.84 -13.76 16.11
N GLY A 171 22.01 -14.51 16.83
CA GLY A 171 22.39 -15.27 18.01
C GLY A 171 23.45 -16.36 17.76
N LYS A 172 24.22 -16.71 18.80
CA LYS A 172 25.39 -17.61 18.71
C LYS A 172 25.06 -19.04 18.24
N ALA A 173 23.95 -19.59 18.70
CA ALA A 173 23.59 -21.00 18.46
C ALA A 173 22.23 -21.16 17.77
N PRO A 174 22.05 -20.71 16.50
CA PRO A 174 20.74 -20.68 15.83
C PRO A 174 20.09 -22.06 15.66
N LYS A 175 20.86 -23.12 15.72
CA LYS A 175 20.33 -24.49 15.66
C LYS A 175 19.62 -24.89 16.94
N GLU A 176 20.10 -24.42 18.07
CA GLU A 176 19.66 -24.84 19.41
C GLU A 176 18.58 -23.91 19.98
N ASN A 177 18.83 -22.63 19.96
CA ASN A 177 17.93 -21.60 20.51
C ASN A 177 17.80 -20.39 19.57
N LEU A 178 16.97 -19.43 19.95
CA LEU A 178 16.77 -18.16 19.24
C LEU A 178 17.17 -16.95 20.09
N ASP A 179 17.99 -17.16 21.11
CA ASP A 179 18.48 -16.09 21.95
C ASP A 179 19.51 -15.23 21.21
N GLY A 180 19.48 -13.92 21.43
CA GLY A 180 20.39 -12.98 20.78
C GLY A 180 20.01 -12.61 19.34
N PHE A 181 18.77 -12.87 18.92
CA PHE A 181 18.21 -12.34 17.70
C PHE A 181 17.45 -11.06 18.00
N ASP A 182 18.15 -9.92 17.93
CA ASP A 182 17.58 -8.65 18.31
C ASP A 182 17.49 -7.70 17.11
N TYR A 183 16.54 -6.79 17.17
CA TYR A 183 16.36 -5.69 16.23
C TYR A 183 16.45 -4.37 17.01
N ILE A 184 17.43 -3.57 16.67
CA ILE A 184 17.73 -2.31 17.37
C ILE A 184 17.49 -1.13 16.42
N SER A 185 16.55 -0.25 16.76
CA SER A 185 16.19 0.94 15.98
C SER A 185 15.60 2.02 16.89
N ASN A 186 15.74 3.27 16.50
CA ASN A 186 15.05 4.40 17.15
C ASN A 186 13.56 4.44 16.77
N ASN A 187 13.16 3.87 15.63
CA ASN A 187 11.78 3.86 15.16
C ASN A 187 11.17 2.46 15.26
N LEU A 188 10.52 2.16 16.37
CA LEU A 188 9.83 0.89 16.59
C LEU A 188 8.42 0.83 16.01
N THR A 189 7.90 1.93 15.46
CA THR A 189 6.57 1.98 14.84
C THR A 189 6.58 1.32 13.45
N ASP A 190 7.71 1.42 12.74
CA ASP A 190 7.89 0.82 11.42
C ASP A 190 8.51 -0.57 11.53
N ASN A 191 7.67 -1.58 11.46
CA ASN A 191 8.05 -2.99 11.58
C ASN A 191 8.44 -3.67 10.24
N ASP A 192 8.29 -2.99 9.12
CA ASP A 192 8.48 -3.57 7.79
C ASP A 192 9.88 -4.20 7.60
N LEU A 193 10.92 -3.46 7.99
CA LEU A 193 12.31 -3.93 7.88
C LEU A 193 12.56 -5.13 8.81
N ARG A 194 12.10 -5.04 10.06
CA ARG A 194 12.22 -6.11 11.05
C ARG A 194 11.57 -7.39 10.53
N ASP A 195 10.32 -7.31 10.08
CA ASP A 195 9.55 -8.46 9.66
C ASP A 195 10.11 -9.08 8.38
N TRP A 196 10.59 -8.24 7.46
CA TRP A 196 11.26 -8.70 6.23
C TRP A 196 12.52 -9.51 6.55
N TYR A 197 13.41 -8.99 7.41
CA TYR A 197 14.65 -9.67 7.77
C TYR A 197 14.42 -10.89 8.66
N ALA A 198 13.51 -10.80 9.63
CA ALA A 198 13.11 -11.89 10.51
C ALA A 198 12.54 -13.09 9.73
N ASN A 199 11.74 -12.84 8.69
CA ASN A 199 11.23 -13.90 7.80
C ASN A 199 12.36 -14.62 7.07
N ALA A 200 13.39 -13.90 6.64
CA ALA A 200 14.57 -14.50 6.00
C ALA A 200 15.41 -15.30 7.00
N ALA A 201 15.71 -14.73 8.16
CA ALA A 201 16.43 -15.40 9.24
C ALA A 201 15.72 -16.69 9.68
N THR A 202 14.39 -16.64 9.83
CA THR A 202 13.58 -17.82 10.17
C THR A 202 13.75 -18.93 9.14
N ARG A 203 13.67 -18.62 7.83
CA ARG A 203 13.87 -19.64 6.79
C ARG A 203 15.26 -20.27 6.81
N VAL A 204 16.29 -19.45 7.04
CA VAL A 204 17.67 -19.93 7.14
C VAL A 204 17.86 -20.83 8.35
N VAL A 205 17.40 -20.40 9.53
CA VAL A 205 17.49 -21.20 10.76
C VAL A 205 16.72 -22.52 10.63
N GLN A 206 15.51 -22.49 10.06
CA GLN A 206 14.72 -23.69 9.78
C GLN A 206 15.46 -24.64 8.83
N SER A 207 16.07 -24.12 7.75
CA SER A 207 16.83 -24.93 6.80
C SER A 207 18.04 -25.61 7.46
N LEU A 208 18.71 -24.89 8.36
CA LEU A 208 19.82 -25.43 9.16
C LEU A 208 19.38 -26.57 10.10
N ARG A 209 18.29 -26.36 10.84
CA ARG A 209 17.73 -27.37 11.76
C ARG A 209 17.25 -28.62 11.02
N ILE A 210 16.59 -28.45 9.86
CA ILE A 210 16.15 -29.54 9.00
C ILE A 210 17.32 -30.35 8.50
N ARG A 211 18.41 -29.68 8.10
CA ARG A 211 19.63 -30.33 7.63
C ARG A 211 20.33 -31.08 8.74
N ASP A 212 20.47 -30.46 9.89
CA ASP A 212 21.09 -31.04 11.07
C ASP A 212 20.35 -32.30 11.55
N ALA A 213 19.02 -32.23 11.56
CA ALA A 213 18.14 -33.35 11.87
C ALA A 213 18.07 -34.41 10.76
N LYS A 214 18.78 -34.23 9.62
CA LYS A 214 18.78 -35.11 8.44
C LYS A 214 17.38 -35.42 7.91
N ILE A 215 16.48 -34.44 8.00
CA ILE A 215 15.11 -34.60 7.51
C ILE A 215 15.11 -34.57 5.98
N PRO A 216 14.50 -35.56 5.30
CA PRO A 216 14.41 -35.58 3.84
C PRO A 216 13.72 -34.33 3.29
N ARG A 217 14.21 -33.78 2.15
CA ARG A 217 13.70 -32.54 1.55
C ARG A 217 12.18 -32.52 1.33
N ASN A 218 11.61 -33.66 0.88
CA ASN A 218 10.17 -33.81 0.66
C ASN A 218 9.34 -33.70 1.96
N VAL A 219 9.91 -34.14 3.07
CA VAL A 219 9.27 -34.00 4.40
C VAL A 219 9.42 -32.58 4.90
N ALA A 220 10.61 -31.99 4.73
CA ALA A 220 10.89 -30.62 5.12
C ALA A 220 9.98 -29.62 4.39
N GLN A 221 9.77 -29.78 3.08
CA GLN A 221 8.85 -28.94 2.32
C GLN A 221 7.41 -29.03 2.86
N ARG A 222 6.93 -30.24 3.15
CA ARG A 222 5.60 -30.42 3.75
C ARG A 222 5.45 -29.80 5.14
N LEU A 223 6.52 -29.82 5.95
CA LEU A 223 6.53 -29.20 7.28
C LEU A 223 6.53 -27.66 7.21
N GLN A 224 7.05 -27.10 6.14
CA GLN A 224 7.11 -25.66 5.89
C GLN A 224 5.92 -25.14 5.07
N GLU A 225 5.11 -26.04 4.53
CA GLU A 225 3.95 -25.69 3.71
C GLU A 225 2.93 -24.93 4.56
N LYS A 226 2.61 -23.73 4.13
CA LYS A 226 1.59 -22.90 4.81
C LYS A 226 0.21 -23.36 4.36
N VAL A 227 -0.65 -23.66 5.31
CA VAL A 227 -2.07 -23.91 5.03
C VAL A 227 -2.70 -22.63 4.52
N GLN A 228 -3.16 -22.65 3.27
CA GLN A 228 -3.91 -21.57 2.67
C GLN A 228 -5.38 -21.97 2.55
N PHE A 229 -6.23 -21.29 3.30
CA PHE A 229 -7.68 -21.48 3.17
C PHE A 229 -8.17 -20.75 1.93
N ARG A 230 -8.77 -21.47 0.99
CA ARG A 230 -9.47 -20.85 -0.13
C ARG A 230 -10.81 -20.32 0.38
N GLU A 231 -11.05 -19.04 0.13
CA GLU A 231 -12.34 -18.44 0.44
C GLU A 231 -13.38 -18.96 -0.57
N LYS A 232 -14.39 -19.66 -0.08
CA LYS A 232 -15.54 -20.11 -0.87
C LYS A 232 -16.81 -19.50 -0.31
N ARG A 233 -17.71 -19.11 -1.20
CA ARG A 233 -19.03 -18.62 -0.84
C ARG A 233 -20.06 -19.71 -1.02
N ILE A 234 -21.02 -19.79 -0.13
CA ILE A 234 -22.22 -20.61 -0.28
C ILE A 234 -23.23 -19.75 -1.03
N ASP A 235 -23.69 -20.20 -2.19
CA ASP A 235 -24.75 -19.55 -2.95
C ASP A 235 -26.15 -19.91 -2.40
N GLU A 236 -27.21 -19.33 -2.97
CA GLU A 236 -28.59 -19.56 -2.52
C GLU A 236 -29.06 -21.02 -2.75
N SER A 237 -28.37 -21.79 -3.61
CA SER A 237 -28.63 -23.20 -3.87
C SER A 237 -27.93 -24.14 -2.88
N GLY A 238 -27.03 -23.58 -2.04
CA GLY A 238 -26.23 -24.35 -1.08
C GLY A 238 -24.92 -24.86 -1.65
N ASP A 239 -24.60 -24.56 -2.90
CA ASP A 239 -23.33 -24.90 -3.53
C ASP A 239 -22.22 -23.92 -3.17
N THR A 240 -20.96 -24.43 -3.15
CA THR A 240 -19.79 -23.60 -2.84
C THR A 240 -19.08 -23.17 -4.11
N THR A 241 -19.00 -21.86 -4.34
CA THR A 241 -18.30 -21.25 -5.48
C THR A 241 -17.07 -20.47 -5.02
N ASP A 242 -16.03 -20.43 -5.87
CA ASP A 242 -14.81 -19.65 -5.59
C ASP A 242 -15.12 -18.15 -5.61
N VAL A 243 -14.65 -17.43 -4.61
CA VAL A 243 -14.84 -15.97 -4.49
C VAL A 243 -14.05 -15.26 -5.58
N LYS A 244 -14.76 -14.61 -6.52
CA LYS A 244 -14.15 -13.78 -7.57
C LYS A 244 -13.64 -12.46 -6.98
N VAL A 245 -12.65 -11.84 -7.65
CA VAL A 245 -12.09 -10.53 -7.26
C VAL A 245 -13.17 -9.46 -7.14
N SER A 246 -14.19 -9.50 -8.00
CA SER A 246 -15.36 -8.62 -7.94
C SER A 246 -16.16 -8.75 -6.62
N GLU A 247 -16.16 -9.93 -5.99
CA GLU A 247 -16.86 -10.14 -4.72
C GLU A 247 -16.09 -9.59 -3.53
N LYS A 248 -14.74 -9.57 -3.62
CA LYS A 248 -13.92 -8.87 -2.62
C LYS A 248 -14.18 -7.37 -2.62
N ALA A 249 -14.39 -6.77 -3.80
CA ALA A 249 -14.79 -5.38 -3.93
C ALA A 249 -16.16 -5.11 -3.29
N ASN A 250 -17.12 -6.03 -3.41
CA ASN A 250 -18.45 -5.91 -2.80
C ASN A 250 -18.40 -5.85 -1.26
N LYS A 251 -17.38 -6.40 -0.61
CA LYS A 251 -17.19 -6.31 0.84
C LYS A 251 -17.00 -4.85 1.31
N TYR A 252 -16.34 -4.04 0.51
CA TYR A 252 -16.04 -2.63 0.85
C TYR A 252 -17.08 -1.66 0.29
N ALA A 253 -17.89 -2.09 -0.69
CA ALA A 253 -18.90 -1.26 -1.33
C ALA A 253 -19.90 -0.62 -0.32
N PRO A 254 -20.46 -1.35 0.69
CA PRO A 254 -21.35 -0.75 1.68
C PRO A 254 -20.68 0.36 2.50
N VAL A 255 -19.42 0.16 2.90
CA VAL A 255 -18.67 1.14 3.69
C VAL A 255 -18.43 2.41 2.86
N ALA A 256 -17.99 2.24 1.61
CA ALA A 256 -17.81 3.36 0.69
C ALA A 256 -19.11 4.10 0.44
N PHE A 257 -20.24 3.39 0.28
CA PHE A 257 -21.54 3.96 0.08
C PHE A 257 -22.02 4.77 1.31
N VAL A 258 -21.85 4.24 2.51
CA VAL A 258 -22.18 4.95 3.76
C VAL A 258 -21.35 6.23 3.90
N TYR A 259 -20.06 6.16 3.55
CA TYR A 259 -19.18 7.32 3.61
C TYR A 259 -19.57 8.40 2.59
N LEU A 260 -19.93 8.01 1.37
CA LEU A 260 -20.45 8.93 0.34
C LEU A 260 -21.76 9.58 0.77
N LEU A 261 -22.69 8.80 1.36
CA LEU A 261 -23.92 9.34 1.90
C LEU A 261 -23.65 10.35 3.02
N TRP A 262 -22.72 10.05 3.92
CA TRP A 262 -22.34 10.97 4.99
C TRP A 262 -21.82 12.30 4.44
N ILE A 263 -20.93 12.26 3.45
CA ILE A 263 -20.41 13.47 2.77
C ILE A 263 -21.56 14.23 2.09
N ALA A 264 -22.49 13.52 1.41
CA ALA A 264 -23.62 14.14 0.75
C ALA A 264 -24.53 14.89 1.74
N VAL A 265 -24.91 14.23 2.85
CA VAL A 265 -25.73 14.82 3.90
C VAL A 265 -25.06 16.05 4.51
N PHE A 266 -23.75 15.94 4.80
CA PHE A 266 -22.99 17.06 5.35
C PHE A 266 -22.92 18.24 4.37
N SER A 267 -22.69 17.99 3.09
CA SER A 267 -22.64 19.01 2.04
C SER A 267 -23.97 19.72 1.86
N ILE A 268 -25.09 18.95 1.89
CA ILE A 268 -26.45 19.50 1.81
C ILE A 268 -26.77 20.35 3.05
N ALA A 269 -26.38 19.90 4.24
CA ALA A 269 -26.57 20.65 5.48
C ALA A 269 -25.80 21.99 5.47
N GLN A 270 -24.57 21.98 4.99
CA GLN A 270 -23.76 23.20 4.82
C GLN A 270 -24.40 24.16 3.81
N MET A 271 -24.91 23.65 2.69
CA MET A 271 -25.58 24.46 1.69
C MET A 271 -26.86 25.09 2.22
N LEU A 272 -27.68 24.32 2.96
CA LEU A 272 -28.85 24.79 3.65
C LEU A 272 -28.54 25.95 4.62
N LEU A 273 -27.49 25.77 5.42
CA LEU A 273 -27.06 26.77 6.40
C LEU A 273 -26.66 28.06 5.69
N THR A 274 -25.81 27.96 4.65
CA THR A 274 -25.34 29.12 3.89
C THR A 274 -26.51 29.88 3.23
N ASN A 275 -27.40 29.16 2.54
CA ASN A 275 -28.56 29.77 1.89
C ASN A 275 -29.49 30.43 2.88
N THR A 276 -29.73 29.82 4.06
CA THR A 276 -30.61 30.39 5.11
C THR A 276 -30.01 31.68 5.69
N VAL A 277 -28.70 31.73 5.86
CA VAL A 277 -27.98 32.93 6.33
C VAL A 277 -28.08 34.06 5.30
N GLU A 278 -27.86 33.75 4.02
CA GLU A 278 -27.95 34.73 2.92
C GLU A 278 -29.36 35.28 2.77
N GLU A 279 -30.40 34.44 2.78
CA GLU A 279 -31.80 34.87 2.69
C GLU A 279 -32.21 35.77 3.85
N LYS A 280 -31.77 35.46 5.06
CA LYS A 280 -32.05 36.28 6.24
C LYS A 280 -31.35 37.62 6.16
N SER A 281 -30.18 37.68 5.56
CA SER A 281 -29.42 38.94 5.39
C SER A 281 -30.03 39.89 4.37
N ILE A 282 -30.70 39.40 3.33
CA ILE A 282 -31.17 40.20 2.18
C ILE A 282 -32.66 40.54 2.26
N ARG A 283 -33.39 40.14 3.32
CA ARG A 283 -34.86 40.34 3.52
C ARG A 283 -35.76 39.88 2.36
N ILE A 284 -35.31 38.97 1.52
CA ILE A 284 -36.06 38.43 0.36
C ILE A 284 -37.31 37.67 0.82
N MET A 285 -37.28 37.12 2.01
CA MET A 285 -38.41 36.37 2.59
C MET A 285 -39.70 37.19 2.68
N GLU A 286 -39.65 38.50 2.98
CA GLU A 286 -40.84 39.37 3.08
C GLU A 286 -41.53 39.53 1.74
N VAL A 287 -40.76 39.62 0.65
CA VAL A 287 -41.28 39.77 -0.72
C VAL A 287 -41.86 38.44 -1.24
N LEU A 288 -41.25 37.33 -0.95
CA LEU A 288 -41.71 35.99 -1.36
C LEU A 288 -43.03 35.60 -0.66
N LEU A 289 -43.15 35.87 0.64
CA LEU A 289 -44.36 35.56 1.41
C LEU A 289 -45.57 36.36 0.99
N SER A 290 -45.42 37.46 0.27
CA SER A 290 -46.56 38.21 -0.32
C SER A 290 -47.19 37.51 -1.54
N SER A 291 -46.48 36.58 -2.18
CA SER A 291 -46.91 35.97 -3.44
C SER A 291 -47.15 34.45 -3.37
N VAL A 292 -46.61 33.75 -2.36
CA VAL A 292 -46.66 32.29 -2.18
C VAL A 292 -47.00 31.98 -0.73
N SER A 293 -47.76 30.90 -0.48
CA SER A 293 -48.05 30.46 0.89
C SER A 293 -46.79 29.87 1.56
N PRO A 294 -46.69 30.01 2.91
CA PRO A 294 -45.53 29.48 3.65
C PRO A 294 -45.26 27.97 3.39
N ASN A 295 -46.34 27.19 3.26
CA ASN A 295 -46.23 25.75 3.02
C ASN A 295 -45.70 25.43 1.60
N GLU A 296 -46.14 26.19 0.60
CA GLU A 296 -45.63 26.04 -0.78
C GLU A 296 -44.16 26.43 -0.90
N LEU A 297 -43.78 27.49 -0.17
CA LEU A 297 -42.40 27.95 -0.12
C LEU A 297 -41.47 26.90 0.53
N MET A 298 -41.87 26.41 1.72
CA MET A 298 -41.09 25.39 2.43
C MET A 298 -40.96 24.07 1.65
N SER A 299 -42.09 23.60 1.09
CA SER A 299 -42.07 22.36 0.26
C SER A 299 -41.25 22.55 -1.00
N GLY A 300 -41.34 23.68 -1.65
CA GLY A 300 -40.52 24.01 -2.83
C GLY A 300 -39.04 24.02 -2.51
N LYS A 301 -38.65 24.61 -1.36
CA LYS A 301 -37.27 24.65 -0.89
C LYS A 301 -36.72 23.26 -0.63
N ILE A 302 -37.48 22.42 0.08
CA ILE A 302 -37.08 21.03 0.37
C ILE A 302 -36.84 20.25 -0.94
N TRP A 303 -37.77 20.34 -1.90
CA TRP A 303 -37.66 19.67 -3.17
C TRP A 303 -36.49 20.19 -4.05
N GLY A 304 -36.24 21.51 -4.04
CA GLY A 304 -35.11 22.10 -4.75
C GLY A 304 -33.77 21.62 -4.21
N ILE A 305 -33.64 21.59 -2.88
CA ILE A 305 -32.41 21.11 -2.21
C ILE A 305 -32.25 19.61 -2.39
N ALA A 306 -33.32 18.83 -2.26
CA ALA A 306 -33.26 17.37 -2.53
C ALA A 306 -32.80 17.05 -3.96
N ALA A 307 -33.32 17.80 -4.94
CA ALA A 307 -32.88 17.67 -6.34
C ALA A 307 -31.40 18.03 -6.53
N THR A 308 -30.93 19.07 -5.84
CA THR A 308 -29.50 19.47 -5.85
C THR A 308 -28.62 18.38 -5.26
N GLY A 309 -29.00 17.81 -4.11
CA GLY A 309 -28.28 16.72 -3.48
C GLY A 309 -28.27 15.45 -4.34
N LEU A 310 -29.39 15.11 -4.96
CA LEU A 310 -29.48 13.99 -5.88
C LEU A 310 -28.55 14.17 -7.09
N THR A 311 -28.51 15.37 -7.66
CA THR A 311 -27.59 15.70 -8.76
C THR A 311 -26.12 15.52 -8.35
N MET A 312 -25.76 15.92 -7.13
CA MET A 312 -24.41 15.76 -6.60
C MET A 312 -24.04 14.29 -6.48
N VAL A 313 -24.91 13.46 -5.88
CA VAL A 313 -24.68 12.01 -5.72
C VAL A 313 -24.58 11.32 -7.09
N LEU A 314 -25.48 11.64 -8.03
CA LEU A 314 -25.43 11.10 -9.38
C LEU A 314 -24.14 11.48 -10.13
N SER A 315 -23.63 12.70 -9.92
CA SER A 315 -22.35 13.13 -10.47
C SER A 315 -21.19 12.28 -9.94
N TRP A 316 -21.15 11.97 -8.65
CA TRP A 316 -20.12 11.11 -8.06
C TRP A 316 -20.20 9.67 -8.58
N VAL A 317 -21.41 9.13 -8.72
CA VAL A 317 -21.60 7.82 -9.36
C VAL A 317 -21.10 7.84 -10.81
N GLY A 318 -21.40 8.92 -11.55
CA GLY A 318 -20.91 9.12 -12.90
C GLY A 318 -19.38 9.15 -12.98
N PHE A 319 -18.72 9.88 -12.07
CA PHE A 319 -17.26 9.92 -11.99
C PHE A 319 -16.67 8.54 -11.61
N ALA A 320 -17.30 7.81 -10.70
CA ALA A 320 -16.86 6.46 -10.34
C ALA A 320 -16.94 5.50 -11.54
N LEU A 321 -18.06 5.51 -12.27
CA LEU A 321 -18.23 4.68 -13.47
C LEU A 321 -17.24 5.08 -14.58
N LEU A 322 -17.01 6.37 -14.77
CA LEU A 322 -16.02 6.88 -15.71
C LEU A 322 -14.60 6.43 -15.30
N GLY A 323 -14.27 6.48 -14.01
CA GLY A 323 -13.01 6.01 -13.49
C GLY A 323 -12.79 4.53 -13.76
N VAL A 324 -13.78 3.68 -13.48
CA VAL A 324 -13.72 2.24 -13.80
C VAL A 324 -13.56 1.99 -15.30
N TRP A 325 -14.24 2.76 -16.14
CA TRP A 325 -14.13 2.65 -17.59
C TRP A 325 -12.77 3.09 -18.13
N LEU A 326 -12.17 4.14 -17.56
CA LEU A 326 -10.85 4.66 -17.94
C LEU A 326 -9.70 3.88 -17.32
N ALA A 327 -9.91 3.18 -16.20
CA ALA A 327 -8.88 2.44 -15.47
C ALA A 327 -8.04 1.52 -16.38
N PRO A 328 -8.61 0.72 -17.30
CA PRO A 328 -7.81 -0.12 -18.21
C PRO A 328 -6.93 0.67 -19.18
N MET A 329 -7.35 1.90 -19.55
CA MET A 329 -6.58 2.76 -20.45
C MET A 329 -5.39 3.43 -19.75
N VAL A 330 -5.55 3.78 -18.47
CA VAL A 330 -4.54 4.49 -17.68
C VAL A 330 -3.60 3.51 -16.99
N ILE A 331 -4.13 2.36 -16.57
CA ILE A 331 -3.43 1.32 -15.78
C ILE A 331 -3.05 0.13 -16.71
N GLY A 332 -3.13 0.29 -18.03
CA GLY A 332 -2.83 -0.77 -19.02
C GLY A 332 -1.45 -1.41 -18.82
N GLY A 333 -1.33 -2.27 -17.83
CA GLY A 333 -0.10 -2.94 -17.38
C GLY A 333 -0.12 -3.38 -15.92
N PHE A 334 -1.15 -3.06 -15.14
CA PHE A 334 -1.33 -3.60 -13.79
C PHE A 334 -2.30 -4.79 -13.85
N ASP A 335 -1.74 -6.00 -13.87
CA ASP A 335 -2.45 -7.17 -13.38
C ASP A 335 -2.68 -6.97 -11.89
N PHE A 336 -3.92 -6.72 -11.50
CA PHE A 336 -4.30 -6.80 -10.08
C PHE A 336 -4.14 -8.27 -9.64
N PRO A 337 -3.37 -8.54 -8.57
CA PRO A 337 -3.24 -9.87 -8.01
C PRO A 337 -4.54 -10.42 -7.46
#